data_2790d1ea0ac1cd9207f35a291785c469
#
_entry.id   2790d1ea0ac1cd9207f35a291785c469
#
_cell.length_a   1.000
_cell.length_b   1.000
_cell.length_c   1.000
_cell.angle_alpha   90.00
_cell.angle_beta   90.00
_cell.angle_gamma   90.00
#
_symmetry.space_group_name_H-M   'P 1'
#
loop_
_entity.id
_entity.type
_entity.pdbx_description
1 polymer ?
#
loop_
_entity_poly.entity_id
_entity_poly.type
_entity_poly.pdbx_seq_one_letter_code
_entity_poly.pdbx_strand_id
1 'polypeptide(L)'
;MVSFGNASGPLSDINVPKVIQPKGLYLVRPSMQQYLSTRDELEEASKTMFEKISSGKVKIKIFRKYKLEEVTQAHKDLEARVILGPAVI
;
A
#
# COMPACT_ATOMS: atom_id res chain seq x y z
N MET A 1 -12.55 7.33 9.91
CA MET A 1 -11.16 7.70 9.55
C MET A 1 -10.34 6.43 9.36
N VAL A 2 -9.61 6.30 8.28
CA VAL A 2 -8.74 5.13 8.01
C VAL A 2 -7.29 5.58 7.98
N SER A 3 -6.45 4.99 8.83
CA SER A 3 -4.99 5.21 8.86
C SER A 3 -4.32 4.01 8.18
N PHE A 4 -3.90 4.16 6.93
CA PHE A 4 -3.42 3.03 6.11
C PHE A 4 -1.92 3.07 5.77
N GLY A 5 -1.18 4.02 6.31
CA GLY A 5 0.26 4.09 6.06
C GLY A 5 0.99 5.14 6.88
N ASN A 6 2.32 5.13 6.76
CA ASN A 6 3.24 6.00 7.49
C ASN A 6 4.23 6.73 6.56
N ALA A 7 3.88 6.94 5.29
CA ALA A 7 4.80 7.55 4.31
C ALA A 7 5.30 8.96 4.70
N SER A 8 4.52 9.68 5.50
CA SER A 8 4.90 11.01 6.06
C SER A 8 5.33 10.94 7.53
N GLY A 9 5.62 9.75 8.01
CA GLY A 9 5.88 9.48 9.43
C GLY A 9 4.69 8.82 10.13
N PRO A 10 4.91 8.24 11.31
CA PRO A 10 3.85 7.63 12.08
C PRO A 10 2.84 8.68 12.54
N LEU A 11 1.57 8.28 12.59
CA LEU A 11 0.54 9.08 13.19
C LEU A 11 0.72 9.03 14.72
N SER A 12 1.35 10.05 15.30
CA SER A 12 1.51 10.17 16.74
C SER A 12 0.35 10.97 17.34
N ASP A 13 -0.06 10.58 18.54
CA ASP A 13 -0.90 11.38 19.45
C ASP A 13 -2.24 11.87 18.90
N ILE A 14 -3.07 10.95 18.41
CA ILE A 14 -4.49 11.27 18.19
C ILE A 14 -5.18 11.39 19.54
N ASN A 15 -5.54 12.60 19.91
CA ASN A 15 -6.38 12.83 21.08
C ASN A 15 -7.82 12.40 20.78
N VAL A 16 -8.17 11.18 21.16
CA VAL A 16 -9.48 10.58 20.88
C VAL A 16 -10.62 11.46 21.40
N PRO A 17 -10.63 11.95 22.66
CA PRO A 17 -11.68 12.83 23.17
C PRO A 17 -11.85 14.13 22.38
N LYS A 18 -10.77 14.69 21.85
CA LYS A 18 -10.81 15.98 21.13
C LYS A 18 -11.07 15.85 19.64
N VAL A 19 -10.63 14.77 19.01
CA VAL A 19 -10.64 14.63 17.54
C VAL A 19 -11.70 13.65 17.05
N ILE A 20 -11.83 12.51 17.71
CA ILE A 20 -12.69 11.41 17.27
C ILE A 20 -14.09 11.55 17.84
N GLN A 21 -14.21 11.69 19.16
CA GLN A 21 -15.47 11.69 19.88
C GLN A 21 -16.43 12.81 19.43
N PRO A 22 -16.04 14.09 19.29
CA PRO A 22 -16.97 15.15 18.93
C PRO A 22 -17.57 15.02 17.53
N LYS A 23 -16.92 14.23 16.68
CA LYS A 23 -17.33 14.00 15.28
C LYS A 23 -18.00 12.63 15.08
N GLY A 24 -18.14 11.83 16.13
CA GLY A 24 -18.68 10.48 16.03
C GLY A 24 -17.95 9.57 15.05
N LEU A 25 -16.60 9.69 14.96
CA LEU A 25 -15.80 8.97 13.97
C LEU A 25 -15.36 7.59 14.49
N TYR A 26 -15.26 6.66 13.56
CA TYR A 26 -14.52 5.41 13.76
C TYR A 26 -13.08 5.59 13.28
N LEU A 27 -12.11 5.14 14.07
CA LEU A 27 -10.71 5.07 13.66
C LEU A 27 -10.32 3.62 13.42
N VAL A 28 -9.90 3.32 12.21
CA VAL A 28 -9.44 1.98 11.81
C VAL A 28 -8.03 2.08 11.22
N ARG A 29 -7.16 1.14 11.62
CA ARG A 29 -5.83 0.97 11.04
C ARG A 29 -5.69 -0.46 10.52
N PRO A 30 -6.18 -0.76 9.30
CA PRO A 30 -6.06 -2.08 8.72
C PRO A 30 -4.62 -2.39 8.32
N SER A 31 -4.21 -3.63 8.51
CA SER A 31 -2.98 -4.17 7.95
C SER A 31 -3.26 -5.50 7.25
N MET A 32 -2.49 -5.81 6.23
CA MET A 32 -2.64 -7.06 5.49
C MET A 32 -2.47 -8.29 6.40
N GLN A 33 -1.57 -8.24 7.38
CA GLN A 33 -1.32 -9.32 8.32
C GLN A 33 -2.54 -9.68 9.19
N GLN A 34 -3.44 -8.74 9.42
CA GLN A 34 -4.68 -8.99 10.18
C GLN A 34 -5.75 -9.72 9.35
N TYR A 35 -5.69 -9.59 8.03
CA TYR A 35 -6.64 -10.22 7.10
C TYR A 35 -6.11 -11.49 6.44
N LEU A 36 -4.79 -11.67 6.42
CA LEU A 36 -4.09 -12.80 5.81
C LEU A 36 -3.14 -13.40 6.84
N SER A 37 -3.72 -13.91 7.93
CA SER A 37 -2.97 -14.39 9.10
C SER A 37 -2.46 -15.81 8.92
N THR A 38 -3.10 -16.59 8.06
CA THR A 38 -2.74 -17.97 7.77
C THR A 38 -2.19 -18.13 6.36
N ARG A 39 -1.50 -19.23 6.11
CA ARG A 39 -0.98 -19.57 4.78
C ARG A 39 -2.10 -19.75 3.77
N ASP A 40 -3.17 -20.40 4.16
CA ASP A 40 -4.31 -20.68 3.28
C ASP A 40 -5.03 -19.40 2.86
N GLU A 41 -5.25 -18.46 3.79
CA GLU A 41 -5.82 -17.14 3.48
C GLU A 41 -4.94 -16.36 2.51
N LEU A 42 -3.61 -16.42 2.68
CA LEU A 42 -2.68 -15.77 1.76
C LEU A 42 -2.72 -16.40 0.36
N GLU A 43 -2.78 -17.71 0.27
CA GLU A 43 -2.85 -18.43 -1.02
C GLU A 43 -4.16 -18.15 -1.75
N GLU A 44 -5.29 -18.16 -1.05
CA GLU A 44 -6.60 -17.84 -1.64
C GLU A 44 -6.66 -16.38 -2.13
N ALA A 45 -6.20 -15.44 -1.33
CA ALA A 45 -6.13 -14.02 -1.70
C ALA A 45 -5.21 -13.81 -2.91
N SER A 46 -4.04 -14.45 -2.93
CA SER A 46 -3.09 -14.38 -4.03
C SER A 46 -3.68 -14.95 -5.32
N LYS A 47 -4.32 -16.11 -5.25
CA LYS A 47 -5.02 -16.73 -6.38
C LYS A 47 -6.07 -15.79 -6.95
N THR A 48 -6.92 -15.24 -6.08
CA THR A 48 -7.96 -14.28 -6.48
C THR A 48 -7.37 -13.07 -7.19
N MET A 49 -6.29 -12.51 -6.64
CA MET A 49 -5.60 -11.36 -7.25
C MET A 49 -5.05 -11.69 -8.64
N PHE A 50 -4.33 -12.81 -8.78
CA PHE A 50 -3.76 -13.21 -10.06
C PHE A 50 -4.83 -13.53 -11.10
N GLU A 51 -5.94 -14.13 -10.72
CA GLU A 51 -7.09 -14.34 -11.61
C GLU A 51 -7.69 -13.02 -12.11
N LYS A 52 -7.81 -12.01 -11.25
CA LYS A 52 -8.30 -10.67 -11.65
C LYS A 52 -7.34 -9.97 -12.61
N ILE A 53 -6.03 -10.12 -12.39
CA ILE A 53 -5.01 -9.56 -13.29
C ILE A 53 -5.03 -10.30 -14.63
N SER A 54 -4.99 -11.63 -14.62
CA SER A 54 -4.95 -12.46 -15.83
C SER A 54 -6.20 -12.31 -16.69
N SER A 55 -7.36 -12.12 -16.06
CA SER A 55 -8.62 -11.87 -16.79
C SER A 55 -8.76 -10.44 -17.31
N GLY A 56 -7.77 -9.56 -17.05
CA GLY A 56 -7.80 -8.15 -17.46
C GLY A 56 -8.76 -7.28 -16.68
N LYS A 57 -9.41 -7.79 -15.62
CA LYS A 57 -10.28 -7.00 -14.72
C LYS A 57 -9.50 -5.97 -13.92
N VAL A 58 -8.26 -6.29 -13.57
CA VAL A 58 -7.30 -5.36 -12.94
C VAL A 58 -6.17 -5.11 -13.92
N LYS A 59 -5.98 -3.86 -14.31
CA LYS A 59 -4.89 -3.43 -15.19
C LYS A 59 -3.83 -2.72 -14.38
N ILE A 60 -2.63 -3.29 -14.33
CA ILE A 60 -1.48 -2.68 -13.66
C ILE A 60 -0.68 -1.92 -14.72
N LYS A 61 -0.70 -0.60 -14.63
CA LYS A 61 0.09 0.26 -15.51
C LYS A 61 1.46 0.48 -14.88
N ILE A 62 2.48 -0.22 -15.39
CA ILE A 62 3.88 0.05 -14.98
C ILE A 62 4.25 1.46 -15.44
N PHE A 63 4.64 2.32 -14.49
CA PHE A 63 5.06 3.69 -14.76
C PHE A 63 6.46 3.73 -15.35
N ARG A 64 7.40 2.99 -14.75
CA ARG A 64 8.80 2.95 -15.20
C ARG A 64 9.43 1.57 -14.97
N LYS A 65 10.32 1.20 -15.88
CA LYS A 65 11.16 0.00 -15.75
C LYS A 65 12.62 0.45 -15.65
N TYR A 66 13.35 -0.19 -14.77
CA TYR A 66 14.79 0.00 -14.60
C TYR A 66 15.52 -1.33 -14.84
N LYS A 67 16.77 -1.26 -15.26
CA LYS A 67 17.63 -2.43 -15.21
C LYS A 67 18.17 -2.61 -13.80
N LEU A 68 18.66 -3.81 -13.48
CA LEU A 68 19.22 -4.09 -12.15
C LEU A 68 20.41 -3.14 -11.82
N GLU A 69 21.22 -2.81 -12.82
CA GLU A 69 22.36 -1.89 -12.69
C GLU A 69 21.91 -0.45 -12.37
N GLU A 70 20.66 -0.11 -12.65
CA GLU A 70 20.07 1.21 -12.42
C GLU A 70 19.37 1.32 -11.06
N VAL A 71 19.48 0.33 -10.17
CA VAL A 71 18.80 0.31 -8.88
C VAL A 71 19.05 1.58 -8.04
N THR A 72 20.28 2.09 -8.08
CA THR A 72 20.63 3.34 -7.37
C THR A 72 19.82 4.53 -7.91
N GLN A 73 19.65 4.60 -9.23
CA GLN A 73 18.84 5.65 -9.84
C GLN A 73 17.35 5.46 -9.54
N ALA A 74 16.86 4.22 -9.53
CA ALA A 74 15.48 3.92 -9.15
C ALA A 74 15.15 4.42 -7.74
N HIS A 75 16.05 4.22 -6.76
CA HIS A 75 15.88 4.75 -5.41
C HIS A 75 15.88 6.28 -5.36
N LYS A 76 16.81 6.92 -6.06
CA LYS A 76 16.84 8.39 -6.16
C LYS A 76 15.55 8.96 -6.74
N ASP A 77 15.05 8.36 -7.81
CA ASP A 77 13.80 8.78 -8.46
C ASP A 77 12.59 8.58 -7.55
N LEU A 78 12.57 7.51 -6.75
CA LEU A 78 11.54 7.26 -5.76
C LEU A 78 11.56 8.31 -4.64
N GLU A 79 12.73 8.60 -4.08
CA GLU A 79 12.92 9.60 -3.03
C GLU A 79 12.59 11.01 -3.54
N ALA A 80 12.97 11.33 -4.77
CA ALA A 80 12.65 12.60 -5.42
C ALA A 80 11.17 12.72 -5.83
N ARG A 81 10.35 11.68 -5.62
CA ARG A 81 8.92 11.62 -5.98
C ARG A 81 8.63 11.84 -7.47
N VAL A 82 9.56 11.52 -8.34
CA VAL A 82 9.36 11.59 -9.80
C VAL A 82 8.66 10.34 -10.34
N ILE A 83 8.60 9.27 -9.54
CA ILE A 83 7.86 8.05 -9.86
C ILE A 83 6.41 8.22 -9.41
N LEU A 84 5.49 8.32 -10.37
CA LEU A 84 4.06 8.58 -10.12
C LEU A 84 3.20 7.30 -10.19
N GLY A 85 3.80 6.14 -10.17
CA GLY A 85 3.12 4.85 -10.22
C GLY A 85 4.07 3.69 -9.98
N PRO A 86 3.64 2.44 -10.18
CA PRO A 86 4.49 1.28 -9.99
C PRO A 86 5.76 1.35 -10.86
N ALA A 87 6.90 1.15 -10.23
CA ALA A 87 8.18 0.95 -10.88
C ALA A 87 8.67 -0.47 -10.62
N VAL A 88 9.34 -1.06 -11.60
CA VAL A 88 9.89 -2.42 -11.52
C VAL A 88 11.36 -2.43 -11.99
N ILE A 89 12.10 -3.34 -11.46
CA ILE A 89 13.50 -3.62 -11.85
C ILE A 89 13.52 -4.93 -12.61
#